data_2438d9b96514f1b9f40ea4575bff3119
#
_entry.id   2438d9b96514f1b9f40ea4575bff3119
#
_cell.length_a   1.000
_cell.length_b   1.000
_cell.length_c   1.000
_cell.angle_alpha   90.00
_cell.angle_beta   90.00
_cell.angle_gamma   90.00
#
_symmetry.space_group_name_H-M   'P 1'
#
loop_
_entity.id
_entity.type
_entity.pdbx_description
1 polymer ?
#
loop_
_entity_poly.entity_id
_entity_poly.type
_entity_poly.pdbx_seq_one_letter_code
_entity_poly.pdbx_strand_id
1 'polypeptide(L)'
;MNMYDIIYKKREGGILNKEEIGFFIKGYTDGSIPDYQAAALLMAIFLKKMTREETYELTRAMKASGDVVDLSAIRGVKVDKHSTGGVGDKTTLIVGPLAASCGVPVAKMSGRGLGFTGGTVDKMESIPGFRTSLESEEFISLVNRTGLSVIGQTAHIAPADKKLYALRDVTATVDDLSLITSSIMSKKLASGSDAIVLDVKCGNGAFMERFEDACSLGELMVEIGKTDGKKTIAVITDMSQPLGFAIGNSLEVIEAIETLKGNGPKDITDLSLTLA
;
A
#
# COMPACT_ATOMS: atom_id res chain seq x y z
N MET A 1 0.25 -1.22 31.86
CA MET A 1 -0.69 -1.06 30.72
C MET A 1 -1.24 -2.44 30.40
N ASN A 2 -2.51 -2.58 30.15
CA ASN A 2 -3.13 -3.86 29.76
C ASN A 2 -4.15 -3.63 28.64
N MET A 3 -4.45 -4.68 27.87
CA MET A 3 -5.35 -4.57 26.72
C MET A 3 -6.80 -4.31 27.08
N TYR A 4 -7.26 -4.80 28.25
CA TYR A 4 -8.64 -4.56 28.68
C TYR A 4 -8.93 -3.06 28.79
N ASP A 5 -8.04 -2.29 29.42
CA ASP A 5 -8.25 -0.85 29.62
C ASP A 5 -8.21 -0.09 28.29
N ILE A 6 -7.32 -0.50 27.36
CA ILE A 6 -7.22 0.09 26.01
C ILE A 6 -8.51 -0.17 25.21
N ILE A 7 -8.97 -1.42 25.21
CA ILE A 7 -10.21 -1.81 24.53
C ILE A 7 -11.40 -1.06 25.14
N TYR A 8 -11.51 -1.03 26.48
CA TYR A 8 -12.57 -0.33 27.19
C TYR A 8 -12.59 1.15 26.82
N LYS A 9 -11.43 1.82 26.90
CA LYS A 9 -11.29 3.24 26.55
C LYS A 9 -11.77 3.51 25.11
N LYS A 10 -11.34 2.70 24.13
CA LYS A 10 -11.73 2.90 22.73
C LYS A 10 -13.20 2.58 22.50
N ARG A 11 -13.72 1.55 23.14
CA ARG A 11 -15.15 1.18 23.09
C ARG A 11 -16.06 2.31 23.55
N GLU A 12 -15.65 3.06 24.58
CA GLU A 12 -16.38 4.23 25.08
C GLU A 12 -16.13 5.51 24.26
N GLY A 13 -15.37 5.44 23.16
CA GLY A 13 -15.06 6.56 22.27
C GLY A 13 -13.87 7.40 22.73
N GLY A 14 -13.08 6.91 23.68
CA GLY A 14 -11.84 7.58 24.11
C GLY A 14 -10.77 7.56 23.01
N ILE A 15 -9.90 8.56 23.06
CA ILE A 15 -8.77 8.71 22.13
C ILE A 15 -7.57 7.96 22.70
N LEU A 16 -6.98 7.04 21.90
CA LEU A 16 -5.78 6.30 22.27
C LEU A 16 -4.55 7.18 22.11
N ASN A 17 -3.66 7.15 23.07
CA ASN A 17 -2.39 7.85 22.96
C ASN A 17 -1.31 6.96 22.29
N LYS A 18 -0.17 7.55 22.00
CA LYS A 18 0.99 6.91 21.36
C LYS A 18 1.46 5.67 22.09
N GLU A 19 1.50 5.73 23.43
CA GLU A 19 1.97 4.63 24.29
C GLU A 19 1.01 3.44 24.24
N GLU A 20 -0.30 3.69 24.25
CA GLU A 20 -1.34 2.67 24.15
C GLU A 20 -1.32 1.97 22.77
N ILE A 21 -1.20 2.75 21.70
CA ILE A 21 -1.07 2.24 20.34
C ILE A 21 0.23 1.44 20.18
N GLY A 22 1.35 1.97 20.67
CA GLY A 22 2.64 1.29 20.66
C GLY A 22 2.63 -0.03 21.43
N PHE A 23 2.00 -0.05 22.62
CA PHE A 23 1.83 -1.27 23.40
C PHE A 23 1.04 -2.34 22.64
N PHE A 24 -0.07 -1.94 22.03
CA PHE A 24 -0.90 -2.84 21.21
C PHE A 24 -0.11 -3.43 20.03
N ILE A 25 0.52 -2.58 19.22
CA ILE A 25 1.23 -3.03 18.02
C ILE A 25 2.41 -3.93 18.38
N LYS A 26 3.21 -3.56 19.38
CA LYS A 26 4.33 -4.38 19.84
C LYS A 26 3.85 -5.74 20.35
N GLY A 27 2.90 -5.75 21.28
CA GLY A 27 2.43 -6.97 21.91
C GLY A 27 1.65 -7.88 20.95
N TYR A 28 0.95 -7.33 19.96
CA TYR A 28 0.32 -8.15 18.94
C TYR A 28 1.34 -8.72 17.94
N THR A 29 2.37 -7.96 17.62
CA THR A 29 3.44 -8.43 16.72
C THR A 29 4.26 -9.56 17.32
N ASP A 30 4.63 -9.45 18.60
CA ASP A 30 5.44 -10.46 19.31
C ASP A 30 4.60 -11.64 19.85
N GLY A 31 3.26 -11.56 19.78
CA GLY A 31 2.34 -12.62 20.19
C GLY A 31 1.95 -12.60 21.68
N SER A 32 2.35 -11.60 22.45
CA SER A 32 1.93 -11.43 23.85
C SER A 32 0.47 -10.96 23.99
N ILE A 33 -0.09 -10.36 22.94
CA ILE A 33 -1.51 -10.02 22.86
C ILE A 33 -2.20 -11.01 21.92
N PRO A 34 -3.22 -11.74 22.40
CA PRO A 34 -3.91 -12.74 21.59
C PRO A 34 -4.92 -12.13 20.61
N ASP A 35 -5.25 -12.88 19.57
CA ASP A 35 -6.15 -12.46 18.48
C ASP A 35 -7.49 -11.93 18.97
N TYR A 36 -8.10 -12.54 19.98
CA TYR A 36 -9.41 -12.09 20.49
C TYR A 36 -9.37 -10.70 21.11
N GLN A 37 -8.26 -10.29 21.74
CA GLN A 37 -8.09 -8.93 22.26
C GLN A 37 -7.80 -7.95 21.12
N ALA A 38 -7.00 -8.35 20.15
CA ALA A 38 -6.75 -7.54 18.96
C ALA A 38 -8.03 -7.33 18.15
N ALA A 39 -8.83 -8.38 17.91
CA ALA A 39 -10.11 -8.29 17.22
C ALA A 39 -11.11 -7.37 17.95
N ALA A 40 -11.18 -7.46 19.28
CA ALA A 40 -12.03 -6.56 20.08
C ALA A 40 -11.62 -5.09 19.93
N LEU A 41 -10.30 -4.78 19.94
CA LEU A 41 -9.82 -3.42 19.71
C LEU A 41 -10.08 -2.95 18.28
N LEU A 42 -9.84 -3.78 17.27
CA LEU A 42 -10.11 -3.46 15.86
C LEU A 42 -11.60 -3.16 15.63
N MET A 43 -12.50 -3.92 16.24
CA MET A 43 -13.93 -3.65 16.17
C MET A 43 -14.31 -2.36 16.92
N ALA A 44 -13.70 -2.07 18.06
CA ALA A 44 -13.90 -0.81 18.76
C ALA A 44 -13.43 0.39 17.90
N ILE A 45 -12.28 0.27 17.21
CA ILE A 45 -11.79 1.27 16.25
C ILE A 45 -12.78 1.43 15.10
N PHE A 46 -13.23 0.33 14.50
CA PHE A 46 -14.18 0.33 13.39
C PHE A 46 -15.48 1.10 13.74
N LEU A 47 -16.04 0.86 14.93
CA LEU A 47 -17.29 1.47 15.38
C LEU A 47 -17.13 2.91 15.87
N LYS A 48 -16.02 3.24 16.53
CA LYS A 48 -15.80 4.54 17.19
C LYS A 48 -14.86 5.46 16.39
N LYS A 49 -14.23 4.93 15.36
CA LYS A 49 -13.26 5.59 14.48
C LYS A 49 -11.99 6.05 15.23
N MET A 50 -10.98 6.39 14.48
CA MET A 50 -9.74 7.00 15.00
C MET A 50 -9.67 8.47 14.59
N THR A 51 -9.03 9.29 15.40
CA THR A 51 -8.60 10.63 14.97
C THR A 51 -7.45 10.54 13.96
N ARG A 52 -7.10 11.65 13.33
CA ARG A 52 -5.95 11.73 12.42
C ARG A 52 -4.65 11.43 13.17
N GLU A 53 -4.51 11.91 14.38
CA GLU A 53 -3.36 11.67 15.26
C GLU A 53 -3.24 10.20 15.65
N GLU A 54 -4.36 9.57 16.04
CA GLU A 54 -4.36 8.13 16.33
C GLU A 54 -3.95 7.32 15.09
N THR A 55 -4.44 7.67 13.92
CA THR A 55 -4.13 7.00 12.65
C THR A 55 -2.66 7.16 12.30
N TYR A 56 -2.09 8.35 12.50
CA TYR A 56 -0.66 8.60 12.31
C TYR A 56 0.19 7.75 13.27
N GLU A 57 -0.13 7.74 14.57
CA GLU A 57 0.60 6.94 15.56
C GLU A 57 0.49 5.44 15.30
N LEU A 58 -0.68 4.96 14.85
CA LEU A 58 -0.87 3.57 14.43
C LEU A 58 0.04 3.23 13.23
N THR A 59 0.03 4.08 12.20
CA THR A 59 0.88 3.93 11.02
C THR A 59 2.36 3.88 11.40
N ARG A 60 2.79 4.78 12.27
CA ARG A 60 4.17 4.88 12.74
C ARG A 60 4.58 3.65 13.55
N ALA A 61 3.73 3.17 14.45
CA ALA A 61 3.98 1.96 15.22
C ALA A 61 4.06 0.72 14.32
N MET A 62 3.18 0.61 13.34
CA MET A 62 3.20 -0.48 12.36
C MET A 62 4.46 -0.43 11.48
N LYS A 63 4.87 0.76 10.98
CA LYS A 63 6.13 0.96 10.26
C LYS A 63 7.32 0.50 11.11
N ALA A 64 7.36 0.91 12.38
CA ALA A 64 8.45 0.61 13.31
C ALA A 64 8.46 -0.85 13.83
N SER A 65 7.45 -1.65 13.48
CA SER A 65 7.40 -3.06 13.88
C SER A 65 8.38 -3.95 13.12
N GLY A 66 8.99 -3.45 12.04
CA GLY A 66 9.92 -4.18 11.20
C GLY A 66 11.00 -3.28 10.59
N ASP A 67 11.61 -3.77 9.52
CA ASP A 67 12.71 -3.08 8.85
C ASP A 67 12.21 -1.90 8.00
N VAL A 68 13.05 -0.86 7.91
CA VAL A 68 12.92 0.23 6.94
C VAL A 68 14.04 0.07 5.92
N VAL A 69 13.68 0.02 4.64
CA VAL A 69 14.64 -0.20 3.57
C VAL A 69 15.49 1.05 3.35
N ASP A 70 16.81 0.88 3.38
CA ASP A 70 17.74 1.94 3.02
C ASP A 70 18.00 1.94 1.50
N LEU A 71 17.48 2.97 0.83
CA LEU A 71 17.68 3.20 -0.59
C LEU A 71 18.72 4.30 -0.88
N SER A 72 19.54 4.69 0.09
CA SER A 72 20.52 5.78 -0.05
C SER A 72 21.57 5.53 -1.15
N ALA A 73 21.87 4.25 -1.43
CA ALA A 73 22.76 3.84 -2.51
C ALA A 73 22.16 4.01 -3.93
N ILE A 74 20.88 4.32 -4.05
CA ILE A 74 20.23 4.66 -5.32
C ILE A 74 20.32 6.17 -5.53
N ARG A 75 20.86 6.59 -6.68
CA ARG A 75 21.01 8.02 -7.03
C ARG A 75 19.67 8.64 -7.41
N GLY A 76 19.47 9.90 -7.07
CA GLY A 76 18.27 10.67 -7.42
C GLY A 76 17.13 10.49 -6.40
N VAL A 77 15.98 11.08 -6.72
CA VAL A 77 14.75 11.00 -5.90
C VAL A 77 14.00 9.74 -6.25
N LYS A 78 13.98 8.77 -5.32
CA LYS A 78 13.27 7.50 -5.51
C LYS A 78 11.78 7.70 -5.33
N VAL A 79 11.00 7.28 -6.30
CA VAL A 79 9.54 7.40 -6.29
C VAL A 79 8.90 6.01 -6.21
N ASP A 80 7.93 5.85 -5.32
CA ASP A 80 7.03 4.69 -5.31
C ASP A 80 5.62 5.11 -5.77
N LYS A 81 4.98 4.27 -6.55
CA LYS A 81 3.57 4.40 -6.93
C LYS A 81 2.77 3.29 -6.25
N HIS A 82 1.74 3.66 -5.52
CA HIS A 82 0.81 2.70 -4.93
C HIS A 82 -0.58 2.88 -5.52
N SER A 83 -1.27 1.77 -5.78
CA SER A 83 -2.69 1.77 -6.11
C SER A 83 -3.47 1.10 -4.99
N THR A 84 -4.65 1.60 -4.68
CA THR A 84 -5.59 0.95 -3.76
C THR A 84 -6.19 -0.33 -4.35
N GLY A 85 -5.96 -0.59 -5.66
CA GLY A 85 -6.35 -1.82 -6.34
C GLY A 85 -7.70 -1.74 -7.04
N GLY A 86 -7.88 -2.59 -8.02
CA GLY A 86 -9.10 -2.74 -8.81
C GLY A 86 -8.93 -3.78 -9.91
N VAL A 87 -10.01 -4.11 -10.60
CA VAL A 87 -10.00 -5.11 -11.65
C VAL A 87 -9.21 -4.62 -12.87
N GLY A 88 -8.21 -5.38 -13.30
CA GLY A 88 -7.36 -5.00 -14.44
C GLY A 88 -6.34 -3.92 -14.13
N ASP A 89 -6.09 -3.57 -12.86
CA ASP A 89 -5.09 -2.58 -12.50
C ASP A 89 -3.66 -3.09 -12.77
N LYS A 90 -3.19 -2.82 -13.96
CA LYS A 90 -1.84 -3.07 -14.46
C LYS A 90 -0.98 -1.80 -14.52
N THR A 91 -1.45 -0.68 -13.98
CA THR A 91 -0.79 0.63 -14.08
C THR A 91 0.66 0.62 -13.63
N THR A 92 1.02 -0.17 -12.63
CA THR A 92 2.44 -0.29 -12.18
C THR A 92 3.37 -0.80 -13.30
N LEU A 93 2.89 -1.71 -14.15
CA LEU A 93 3.68 -2.28 -15.25
C LEU A 93 3.91 -1.28 -16.38
N ILE A 94 3.14 -0.21 -16.43
CA ILE A 94 3.24 0.86 -17.43
C ILE A 94 3.95 2.09 -16.83
N VAL A 95 3.48 2.58 -15.69
CA VAL A 95 4.01 3.78 -15.01
C VAL A 95 5.48 3.61 -14.60
N GLY A 96 5.85 2.41 -14.10
CA GLY A 96 7.23 2.14 -13.69
C GLY A 96 8.25 2.34 -14.82
N PRO A 97 8.11 1.67 -15.97
CA PRO A 97 8.98 1.88 -17.13
C PRO A 97 8.92 3.31 -17.69
N LEU A 98 7.74 3.96 -17.73
CA LEU A 98 7.62 5.35 -18.18
C LEU A 98 8.43 6.29 -17.31
N ALA A 99 8.24 6.24 -15.98
CA ALA A 99 8.97 7.09 -15.04
C ALA A 99 10.49 6.85 -15.12
N ALA A 100 10.91 5.57 -15.19
CA ALA A 100 12.31 5.22 -15.33
C ALA A 100 12.92 5.75 -16.65
N SER A 101 12.20 5.71 -17.77
CA SER A 101 12.65 6.26 -19.05
C SER A 101 12.83 7.77 -19.02
N CYS A 102 12.12 8.46 -18.12
CA CYS A 102 12.27 9.90 -17.86
C CYS A 102 13.37 10.21 -16.81
N GLY A 103 14.12 9.21 -16.38
CA GLY A 103 15.23 9.37 -15.42
C GLY A 103 14.83 9.38 -13.96
N VAL A 104 13.60 8.98 -13.63
CA VAL A 104 13.12 8.85 -12.25
C VAL A 104 13.35 7.42 -11.76
N PRO A 105 14.18 7.18 -10.74
CA PRO A 105 14.41 5.84 -10.22
C PRO A 105 13.18 5.33 -9.47
N VAL A 106 12.71 4.15 -9.87
CA VAL A 106 11.55 3.47 -9.29
C VAL A 106 12.01 2.21 -8.54
N ALA A 107 12.09 2.29 -7.23
CA ALA A 107 12.43 1.19 -6.34
C ALA A 107 11.17 0.69 -5.64
N LYS A 108 10.44 -0.22 -6.29
CA LYS A 108 9.08 -0.57 -5.88
C LYS A 108 9.00 -1.91 -5.17
N MET A 109 8.35 -1.90 -4.00
CA MET A 109 7.89 -3.10 -3.32
C MET A 109 6.38 -3.23 -3.43
N SER A 110 5.91 -4.38 -3.91
CA SER A 110 4.50 -4.63 -4.24
C SER A 110 3.96 -5.87 -3.53
N GLY A 111 2.64 -5.91 -3.35
CA GLY A 111 1.93 -7.04 -2.78
C GLY A 111 1.41 -8.00 -3.83
N ARG A 112 0.92 -9.15 -3.35
CA ARG A 112 0.08 -10.09 -4.09
C ARG A 112 -1.36 -9.58 -4.19
N GLY A 113 -2.13 -10.22 -5.03
CA GLY A 113 -3.57 -9.96 -5.15
C GLY A 113 -4.33 -10.24 -3.87
N LEU A 114 -5.43 -9.52 -3.71
CA LEU A 114 -6.30 -9.62 -2.55
C LEU A 114 -7.75 -9.57 -2.99
N GLY A 115 -8.55 -10.48 -2.46
CA GLY A 115 -9.96 -10.59 -2.80
C GLY A 115 -10.14 -10.84 -4.31
N PHE A 116 -10.91 -9.97 -4.96
CA PHE A 116 -11.22 -10.05 -6.39
C PHE A 116 -10.20 -9.35 -7.31
N THR A 117 -9.14 -8.75 -6.76
CA THR A 117 -8.12 -8.02 -7.51
C THR A 117 -6.85 -8.84 -7.74
N GLY A 118 -6.22 -8.72 -8.91
CA GLY A 118 -4.92 -9.31 -9.19
C GLY A 118 -3.77 -8.46 -8.64
N GLY A 119 -2.77 -9.08 -8.01
CA GLY A 119 -1.59 -8.38 -7.50
C GLY A 119 -0.52 -8.14 -8.55
N THR A 120 0.25 -7.07 -8.37
CA THR A 120 1.39 -6.76 -9.26
C THR A 120 2.42 -7.89 -9.26
N VAL A 121 2.70 -8.48 -8.10
CA VAL A 121 3.64 -9.60 -7.97
C VAL A 121 3.16 -10.81 -8.78
N ASP A 122 1.87 -11.16 -8.65
CA ASP A 122 1.28 -12.30 -9.36
C ASP A 122 1.33 -12.12 -10.88
N LYS A 123 1.13 -10.89 -11.37
CA LYS A 123 1.26 -10.54 -12.79
C LYS A 123 2.70 -10.71 -13.26
N MET A 124 3.67 -10.20 -12.52
CA MET A 124 5.08 -10.31 -12.90
C MET A 124 5.59 -11.75 -12.85
N GLU A 125 5.12 -12.57 -11.91
CA GLU A 125 5.46 -14.00 -11.84
C GLU A 125 4.87 -14.81 -13.00
N SER A 126 3.88 -14.28 -13.72
CA SER A 126 3.40 -14.90 -14.95
C SER A 126 4.36 -14.78 -16.14
N ILE A 127 5.42 -13.96 -16.00
CA ILE A 127 6.51 -13.86 -16.98
C ILE A 127 7.50 -14.99 -16.69
N PRO A 128 7.75 -15.90 -17.65
CA PRO A 128 8.67 -17.01 -17.43
C PRO A 128 10.07 -16.56 -16.97
N GLY A 129 10.52 -17.07 -15.83
CA GLY A 129 11.85 -16.77 -15.27
C GLY A 129 11.94 -15.43 -14.53
N PHE A 130 10.85 -14.67 -14.39
CA PHE A 130 10.87 -13.43 -13.60
C PHE A 130 10.95 -13.75 -12.10
N ARG A 131 11.89 -13.09 -11.41
CA ARG A 131 12.08 -13.23 -9.97
C ARG A 131 11.51 -12.03 -9.23
N THR A 132 10.59 -12.25 -8.31
CA THR A 132 9.97 -11.23 -7.46
C THR A 132 10.58 -11.16 -6.06
N SER A 133 11.48 -12.09 -5.73
CA SER A 133 12.26 -12.08 -4.49
C SER A 133 13.74 -11.88 -4.85
N LEU A 134 14.30 -10.77 -4.39
CA LEU A 134 15.69 -10.39 -4.59
C LEU A 134 16.30 -9.97 -3.25
N GLU A 135 17.58 -10.19 -3.08
CA GLU A 135 18.35 -9.61 -1.99
C GLU A 135 18.50 -8.09 -2.17
N SER A 136 18.64 -7.36 -1.06
CA SER A 136 18.66 -5.89 -1.07
C SER A 136 19.72 -5.31 -2.00
N GLU A 137 20.92 -5.90 -2.04
CA GLU A 137 22.02 -5.45 -2.90
C GLU A 137 21.68 -5.63 -4.38
N GLU A 138 21.09 -6.77 -4.76
CA GLU A 138 20.66 -7.05 -6.12
C GLU A 138 19.54 -6.10 -6.55
N PHE A 139 18.57 -5.86 -5.67
CA PHE A 139 17.48 -4.90 -5.90
C PHE A 139 18.02 -3.50 -6.19
N ILE A 140 18.90 -2.98 -5.33
CA ILE A 140 19.53 -1.65 -5.48
C ILE A 140 20.37 -1.60 -6.78
N SER A 141 21.15 -2.65 -7.06
CA SER A 141 21.96 -2.73 -8.28
C SER A 141 21.11 -2.68 -9.54
N LEU A 142 19.96 -3.37 -9.55
CA LEU A 142 19.02 -3.32 -10.68
C LEU A 142 18.46 -1.91 -10.88
N VAL A 143 18.01 -1.24 -9.83
CA VAL A 143 17.49 0.13 -9.96
C VAL A 143 18.55 1.08 -10.49
N ASN A 144 19.79 0.99 -9.98
CA ASN A 144 20.90 1.83 -10.48
C ASN A 144 21.24 1.57 -11.94
N ARG A 145 21.07 0.35 -12.43
CA ARG A 145 21.39 -0.06 -13.81
C ARG A 145 20.28 0.24 -14.81
N THR A 146 19.01 0.03 -14.40
CA THR A 146 17.85 0.07 -15.31
C THR A 146 16.87 1.19 -15.01
N GLY A 147 17.02 1.90 -13.89
CA GLY A 147 16.08 2.90 -13.40
C GLY A 147 14.86 2.30 -12.69
N LEU A 148 14.66 0.97 -12.74
CA LEU A 148 13.44 0.33 -12.22
C LEU A 148 13.74 -1.05 -11.65
N SER A 149 13.18 -1.34 -10.48
CA SER A 149 13.00 -2.72 -10.03
C SER A 149 11.70 -2.85 -9.24
N VAL A 150 10.96 -3.92 -9.47
CA VAL A 150 9.73 -4.25 -8.74
C VAL A 150 9.90 -5.62 -8.11
N ILE A 151 9.79 -5.68 -6.78
CA ILE A 151 9.89 -6.93 -6.01
C ILE A 151 8.68 -7.11 -5.10
N GLY A 152 8.50 -8.32 -4.62
CA GLY A 152 7.55 -8.62 -3.55
C GLY A 152 7.99 -7.99 -2.22
N GLN A 153 7.04 -7.65 -1.38
CA GLN A 153 7.34 -7.22 -0.02
C GLN A 153 7.96 -8.36 0.78
N THR A 154 9.01 -8.06 1.53
CA THR A 154 9.62 -9.03 2.44
C THR A 154 8.75 -9.21 3.69
N ALA A 155 8.91 -10.33 4.38
CA ALA A 155 8.20 -10.60 5.63
C ALA A 155 8.60 -9.64 6.78
N HIS A 156 9.70 -8.93 6.61
CA HIS A 156 10.27 -8.03 7.60
C HIS A 156 9.76 -6.59 7.51
N ILE A 157 9.10 -6.22 6.40
CA ILE A 157 8.51 -4.89 6.23
C ILE A 157 7.13 -4.86 6.88
N ALA A 158 6.97 -4.01 7.90
CA ALA A 158 5.73 -3.82 8.65
C ALA A 158 5.03 -5.14 9.04
N PRO A 159 5.70 -6.08 9.75
CA PRO A 159 5.12 -7.39 10.10
C PRO A 159 3.83 -7.29 10.92
N ALA A 160 3.64 -6.22 11.69
CA ALA A 160 2.39 -5.93 12.36
C ALA A 160 1.22 -5.84 11.37
N ASP A 161 1.42 -5.20 10.20
CA ASP A 161 0.37 -5.08 9.18
C ASP A 161 -0.07 -6.45 8.66
N LYS A 162 0.88 -7.35 8.40
CA LYS A 162 0.56 -8.69 7.91
C LYS A 162 -0.38 -9.44 8.86
N LYS A 163 -0.09 -9.39 10.18
CA LYS A 163 -0.92 -10.04 11.21
C LYS A 163 -2.28 -9.33 11.36
N LEU A 164 -2.27 -8.00 11.44
CA LEU A 164 -3.49 -7.22 11.59
C LEU A 164 -4.42 -7.39 10.39
N TYR A 165 -3.86 -7.38 9.17
CA TYR A 165 -4.65 -7.54 7.96
C TYR A 165 -5.32 -8.92 7.91
N ALA A 166 -4.58 -10.00 8.21
CA ALA A 166 -5.13 -11.36 8.25
C ALA A 166 -6.28 -11.48 9.28
N LEU A 167 -6.16 -10.79 10.43
CA LEU A 167 -7.22 -10.77 11.43
C LEU A 167 -8.44 -9.94 10.97
N ARG A 168 -8.19 -8.79 10.33
CA ARG A 168 -9.26 -7.92 9.81
C ARG A 168 -10.09 -8.61 8.73
N ASP A 169 -9.45 -9.40 7.88
CA ASP A 169 -10.10 -10.14 6.79
C ASP A 169 -11.20 -11.10 7.30
N VAL A 170 -11.01 -11.67 8.48
CA VAL A 170 -11.96 -12.62 9.09
C VAL A 170 -12.84 -12.01 10.19
N THR A 171 -12.67 -10.72 10.51
CA THR A 171 -13.42 -10.04 11.58
C THR A 171 -14.28 -8.86 11.08
N ALA A 172 -14.46 -8.73 9.75
CA ALA A 172 -15.25 -7.68 9.12
C ALA A 172 -14.82 -6.26 9.54
N THR A 173 -13.50 -6.02 9.58
CA THR A 173 -12.92 -4.71 9.96
C THR A 173 -11.94 -4.17 8.90
N VAL A 174 -12.02 -4.68 7.65
CA VAL A 174 -11.15 -4.25 6.56
C VAL A 174 -11.46 -2.84 6.10
N ASP A 175 -12.72 -2.49 5.98
CA ASP A 175 -13.25 -1.28 5.34
C ASP A 175 -13.29 -0.02 6.25
N ASP A 176 -12.45 0.02 7.29
CA ASP A 176 -12.25 1.23 8.10
C ASP A 176 -11.17 2.13 7.50
N LEU A 177 -11.46 3.41 7.33
CA LEU A 177 -10.59 4.41 6.70
C LEU A 177 -9.21 4.49 7.37
N SER A 178 -9.16 4.53 8.69
CA SER A 178 -7.92 4.65 9.47
C SER A 178 -7.08 3.39 9.36
N LEU A 179 -7.74 2.22 9.42
CA LEU A 179 -7.06 0.92 9.31
C LEU A 179 -6.55 0.67 7.89
N ILE A 180 -7.29 1.08 6.84
CA ILE A 180 -6.82 1.03 5.44
C ILE A 180 -5.61 1.93 5.27
N THR A 181 -5.71 3.17 5.73
CA THR A 181 -4.63 4.16 5.64
C THR A 181 -3.36 3.65 6.33
N SER A 182 -3.47 3.18 7.57
CA SER A 182 -2.32 2.68 8.33
C SER A 182 -1.68 1.45 7.69
N SER A 183 -2.49 0.54 7.15
CA SER A 183 -2.01 -0.64 6.42
C SER A 183 -1.22 -0.25 5.17
N ILE A 184 -1.70 0.67 4.36
CA ILE A 184 -1.03 1.13 3.15
C ILE A 184 0.24 1.90 3.51
N MET A 185 0.10 2.94 4.33
CA MET A 185 1.16 3.90 4.56
C MET A 185 2.30 3.33 5.41
N SER A 186 2.06 2.43 6.36
CA SER A 186 3.14 1.78 7.10
C SER A 186 4.13 1.06 6.18
N LYS A 187 3.64 0.35 5.17
CA LYS A 187 4.46 -0.35 4.17
C LYS A 187 5.15 0.61 3.21
N LYS A 188 4.44 1.66 2.75
CA LYS A 188 5.01 2.65 1.83
C LYS A 188 6.10 3.49 2.48
N LEU A 189 5.93 3.85 3.73
CA LEU A 189 6.94 4.57 4.50
C LEU A 189 8.14 3.68 4.86
N ALA A 190 7.91 2.38 5.09
CA ALA A 190 8.98 1.41 5.34
C ALA A 190 9.76 1.02 4.08
N SER A 191 9.20 1.18 2.88
CA SER A 191 9.89 0.87 1.61
C SER A 191 11.05 1.81 1.26
N GLY A 192 11.24 2.91 1.97
CA GLY A 192 12.41 3.78 1.88
C GLY A 192 12.35 4.85 0.78
N SER A 193 11.32 4.91 -0.06
CA SER A 193 11.20 5.91 -1.14
C SER A 193 11.14 7.35 -0.61
N ASP A 194 11.61 8.31 -1.38
CA ASP A 194 11.61 9.74 -1.04
C ASP A 194 10.26 10.40 -1.35
N ALA A 195 9.57 9.89 -2.37
CA ALA A 195 8.27 10.39 -2.78
C ALA A 195 7.29 9.24 -3.06
N ILE A 196 6.00 9.49 -2.87
CA ILE A 196 4.94 8.51 -3.04
C ILE A 196 3.83 9.11 -3.90
N VAL A 197 3.46 8.40 -4.97
CA VAL A 197 2.27 8.68 -5.79
C VAL A 197 1.20 7.66 -5.43
N LEU A 198 0.06 8.13 -4.94
CA LEU A 198 -1.08 7.31 -4.54
C LEU A 198 -2.14 7.38 -5.62
N ASP A 199 -2.45 6.25 -6.22
CA ASP A 199 -3.54 6.05 -7.16
C ASP A 199 -4.73 5.48 -6.39
N VAL A 200 -5.63 6.36 -5.96
CA VAL A 200 -6.78 6.01 -5.13
C VAL A 200 -7.98 5.71 -6.03
N LYS A 201 -8.28 4.43 -6.15
CA LYS A 201 -9.37 3.94 -6.99
C LYS A 201 -10.73 4.22 -6.36
N CYS A 202 -11.66 4.73 -7.19
CA CYS A 202 -13.03 5.06 -6.82
C CYS A 202 -14.02 4.42 -7.81
N GLY A 203 -15.07 3.83 -7.31
CA GLY A 203 -16.13 3.21 -8.12
C GLY A 203 -16.45 1.78 -7.69
N ASN A 204 -17.40 1.15 -8.35
CA ASN A 204 -17.90 -0.18 -7.98
C ASN A 204 -16.89 -1.32 -8.17
N GLY A 205 -15.77 -1.08 -8.86
CA GLY A 205 -14.65 -2.01 -8.99
C GLY A 205 -13.50 -1.75 -8.01
N ALA A 206 -13.69 -0.85 -7.05
CA ALA A 206 -12.72 -0.47 -6.04
C ALA A 206 -13.24 -0.72 -4.61
N PHE A 207 -12.34 -0.59 -3.61
CA PHE A 207 -12.74 -0.62 -2.20
C PHE A 207 -13.51 0.64 -1.77
N MET A 208 -13.21 1.79 -2.40
CA MET A 208 -13.92 3.05 -2.18
C MET A 208 -14.94 3.26 -3.31
N GLU A 209 -16.21 2.99 -3.03
CA GLU A 209 -17.26 3.15 -4.03
C GLU A 209 -17.62 4.62 -4.27
N ARG A 210 -17.58 5.43 -3.21
CA ARG A 210 -17.97 6.85 -3.26
C ARG A 210 -16.74 7.74 -3.43
N PHE A 211 -16.89 8.78 -4.23
CA PHE A 211 -15.83 9.76 -4.49
C PHE A 211 -15.34 10.47 -3.22
N GLU A 212 -16.27 10.83 -2.33
CA GLU A 212 -15.96 11.53 -1.06
C GLU A 212 -15.09 10.64 -0.14
N ASP A 213 -15.37 9.33 -0.10
CA ASP A 213 -14.61 8.39 0.71
C ASP A 213 -13.21 8.18 0.14
N ALA A 214 -13.09 8.12 -1.19
CA ALA A 214 -11.79 8.07 -1.88
C ALA A 214 -10.97 9.35 -1.64
N CYS A 215 -11.60 10.52 -1.68
CA CYS A 215 -10.95 11.80 -1.35
C CYS A 215 -10.45 11.79 0.10
N SER A 216 -11.31 11.40 1.04
CA SER A 216 -10.95 11.33 2.46
C SER A 216 -9.77 10.39 2.73
N LEU A 217 -9.75 9.24 2.05
CA LEU A 217 -8.64 8.29 2.10
C LEU A 217 -7.35 8.91 1.53
N GLY A 218 -7.44 9.53 0.36
CA GLY A 218 -6.32 10.20 -0.30
C GLY A 218 -5.72 11.32 0.54
N GLU A 219 -6.56 12.18 1.10
CA GLU A 219 -6.14 13.28 1.99
C GLU A 219 -5.40 12.77 3.23
N LEU A 220 -5.97 11.76 3.90
CA LEU A 220 -5.36 11.20 5.11
C LEU A 220 -4.01 10.53 4.81
N MET A 221 -3.91 9.79 3.71
CA MET A 221 -2.62 9.19 3.29
C MET A 221 -1.58 10.25 2.93
N VAL A 222 -1.97 11.32 2.25
CA VAL A 222 -1.07 12.44 1.90
C VAL A 222 -0.57 13.15 3.15
N GLU A 223 -1.45 13.42 4.11
CA GLU A 223 -1.10 14.04 5.39
C GLU A 223 -0.09 13.19 6.16
N ILE A 224 -0.34 11.89 6.29
CA ILE A 224 0.57 10.95 6.96
C ILE A 224 1.94 10.91 6.26
N GLY A 225 1.96 10.83 4.92
CA GLY A 225 3.21 10.83 4.18
C GLY A 225 4.02 12.11 4.38
N LYS A 226 3.37 13.27 4.33
CA LYS A 226 4.00 14.57 4.61
C LYS A 226 4.53 14.67 6.03
N THR A 227 3.76 14.20 7.02
CA THR A 227 4.18 14.20 8.43
C THR A 227 5.41 13.30 8.67
N ASP A 228 5.55 12.20 7.91
CA ASP A 228 6.75 11.33 7.93
C ASP A 228 7.90 11.89 7.03
N GLY A 229 7.77 13.12 6.51
CA GLY A 229 8.81 13.79 5.71
C GLY A 229 8.87 13.34 4.24
N LYS A 230 7.85 12.64 3.72
CA LYS A 230 7.80 12.18 2.33
C LYS A 230 6.97 13.11 1.46
N LYS A 231 7.47 13.40 0.25
CA LYS A 231 6.65 14.08 -0.76
C LYS A 231 5.56 13.11 -1.22
N THR A 232 4.32 13.38 -0.84
CA THR A 232 3.19 12.49 -1.13
C THR A 232 2.10 13.24 -1.86
N ILE A 233 1.61 12.65 -2.93
CA ILE A 233 0.44 13.11 -3.70
C ILE A 233 -0.54 11.96 -3.88
N ALA A 234 -1.83 12.29 -4.00
CA ALA A 234 -2.89 11.35 -4.33
C ALA A 234 -3.64 11.81 -5.59
N VAL A 235 -3.95 10.87 -6.45
CA VAL A 235 -4.81 11.04 -7.62
C VAL A 235 -6.01 10.13 -7.43
N ILE A 236 -7.20 10.70 -7.43
CA ILE A 236 -8.45 9.91 -7.38
C ILE A 236 -8.77 9.49 -8.80
N THR A 237 -8.93 8.19 -9.02
CA THR A 237 -9.09 7.62 -10.36
C THR A 237 -10.31 6.72 -10.45
N ASP A 238 -10.98 6.73 -11.60
CA ASP A 238 -12.20 5.96 -11.82
C ASP A 238 -11.89 4.46 -11.95
N MET A 239 -12.67 3.66 -11.24
CA MET A 239 -12.65 2.20 -11.24
C MET A 239 -14.08 1.63 -11.40
N SER A 240 -14.97 2.37 -12.03
CA SER A 240 -16.34 1.91 -12.34
C SER A 240 -16.37 0.91 -13.49
N GLN A 241 -15.27 0.79 -14.22
CA GLN A 241 -15.03 -0.22 -15.26
C GLN A 241 -13.65 -0.87 -15.00
N PRO A 242 -13.44 -2.15 -15.38
CA PRO A 242 -12.11 -2.73 -15.43
C PRO A 242 -11.17 -1.89 -16.30
N LEU A 243 -9.91 -1.75 -15.91
CA LEU A 243 -8.92 -0.99 -16.70
C LEU A 243 -8.41 -1.81 -17.87
N GLY A 244 -8.51 -1.20 -19.07
CA GLY A 244 -8.15 -1.87 -20.30
C GLY A 244 -9.14 -3.00 -20.67
N PHE A 245 -8.74 -3.88 -21.56
CA PHE A 245 -9.56 -4.98 -22.07
C PHE A 245 -9.11 -6.34 -21.55
N ALA A 246 -7.86 -6.47 -21.12
CA ALA A 246 -7.28 -7.72 -20.65
C ALA A 246 -7.35 -7.84 -19.13
N ILE A 247 -7.96 -8.92 -18.63
CA ILE A 247 -8.08 -9.24 -17.22
C ILE A 247 -7.49 -10.63 -16.99
N GLY A 248 -6.51 -10.71 -16.09
CA GLY A 248 -5.76 -11.94 -15.77
C GLY A 248 -4.25 -11.72 -15.88
N ASN A 249 -3.47 -12.40 -15.05
CA ASN A 249 -2.06 -12.07 -14.80
C ASN A 249 -1.23 -11.87 -16.08
N SER A 250 -1.09 -12.90 -16.91
CA SER A 250 -0.31 -12.83 -18.15
C SER A 250 -0.94 -11.95 -19.23
N LEU A 251 -2.27 -11.92 -19.30
CA LEU A 251 -3.01 -11.09 -20.26
C LEU A 251 -2.79 -9.60 -19.96
N GLU A 252 -2.79 -9.24 -18.68
CA GLU A 252 -2.51 -7.86 -18.25
C GLU A 252 -1.06 -7.45 -18.50
N VAL A 253 -0.10 -8.37 -18.39
CA VAL A 253 1.30 -8.12 -18.77
C VAL A 253 1.41 -7.85 -20.27
N ILE A 254 0.75 -8.64 -21.12
CA ILE A 254 0.74 -8.47 -22.57
C ILE A 254 0.14 -7.09 -22.94
N GLU A 255 -1.01 -6.74 -22.36
CA GLU A 255 -1.65 -5.45 -22.61
C GLU A 255 -0.79 -4.27 -22.12
N ALA A 256 -0.11 -4.40 -20.99
CA ALA A 256 0.82 -3.39 -20.50
C ALA A 256 1.99 -3.17 -21.48
N ILE A 257 2.54 -4.24 -22.05
CA ILE A 257 3.61 -4.18 -23.06
C ILE A 257 3.07 -3.49 -24.34
N GLU A 258 1.89 -3.85 -24.82
CA GLU A 258 1.29 -3.21 -25.99
C GLU A 258 0.97 -1.74 -25.72
N THR A 259 0.54 -1.38 -24.50
CA THR A 259 0.35 0.02 -24.10
C THR A 259 1.66 0.81 -24.18
N LEU A 260 2.76 0.25 -23.69
CA LEU A 260 4.09 0.87 -23.79
C LEU A 260 4.58 1.01 -25.23
N LYS A 261 4.12 0.18 -26.15
CA LYS A 261 4.38 0.30 -27.60
C LYS A 261 3.46 1.30 -28.31
N GLY A 262 2.49 1.89 -27.61
CA GLY A 262 1.53 2.84 -28.17
C GLY A 262 0.24 2.20 -28.72
N ASN A 263 0.02 0.90 -28.50
CA ASN A 263 -1.13 0.15 -29.00
C ASN A 263 -2.17 -0.18 -27.90
N GLY A 264 -2.06 0.45 -26.73
CA GLY A 264 -2.91 0.15 -25.57
C GLY A 264 -4.29 0.83 -25.65
N PRO A 265 -5.25 0.33 -24.84
CA PRO A 265 -6.53 1.00 -24.64
C PRO A 265 -6.35 2.43 -24.14
N LYS A 266 -7.28 3.31 -24.53
CA LYS A 266 -7.18 4.74 -24.20
C LYS A 266 -7.24 5.02 -22.70
N ASP A 267 -8.13 4.35 -21.97
CA ASP A 267 -8.36 4.52 -20.52
C ASP A 267 -7.09 4.25 -19.72
N ILE A 268 -6.46 3.08 -19.91
CA ILE A 268 -5.24 2.71 -19.21
C ILE A 268 -4.03 3.56 -19.63
N THR A 269 -4.00 4.00 -20.91
CA THR A 269 -2.96 4.88 -21.43
C THR A 269 -3.04 6.25 -20.78
N ASP A 270 -4.20 6.90 -20.81
CA ASP A 270 -4.42 8.23 -20.24
C ASP A 270 -4.14 8.23 -18.72
N LEU A 271 -4.64 7.20 -18.03
CA LEU A 271 -4.38 7.03 -16.60
C LEU A 271 -2.89 6.87 -16.30
N SER A 272 -2.20 6.01 -17.05
CA SER A 272 -0.77 5.77 -16.83
C SER A 272 0.09 7.00 -17.09
N LEU A 273 -0.24 7.80 -18.12
CA LEU A 273 0.42 9.08 -18.39
C LEU A 273 0.16 10.12 -17.29
N THR A 274 -1.05 10.12 -16.71
CA THR A 274 -1.39 11.01 -15.59
C THR A 274 -0.61 10.68 -14.33
N LEU A 275 -0.34 9.39 -14.09
CA LEU A 275 0.36 8.91 -12.89
C LEU A 275 1.89 8.97 -13.02
N ALA A 276 2.42 9.00 -14.24
CA ALA A 276 3.86 9.01 -14.51
C ALA A 276 4.42 10.44 -14.48
#